data_48ada8d5328ea284f3b95db663da3ad8
#
_entry.id   48ada8d5328ea284f3b95db663da3ad8
#
_cell.length_a   1.000
_cell.length_b   1.000
_cell.length_c   1.000
_cell.angle_alpha   90.00
_cell.angle_beta   90.00
_cell.angle_gamma   90.00
#
_symmetry.space_group_name_H-M   'P 1'
#
loop_
_entity.id
_entity.type
_entity.pdbx_description
1 polymer ?
#
loop_
_entity_poly.entity_id
_entity_poly.type
_entity_poly.pdbx_seq_one_letter_code
_entity_poly.pdbx_strand_id
1 'polypeptide(L)'
;MLTKVFGGAVFGVEATTITVELHVDTGIGYHLVGLPDNAIKESNFRIAAALQNNGYKIPGKKIILNMSPADLRKEGSAYDLTLAMGILAATRQIKLKHLLDNYIIMGELSLDGNLQPIRGALSIAIKAKEEGFKGFILPEQNAKEAAIVEGLEVYGVTNISQVIAYFDSATLLTKTTIDLQAEFYRHLERPEFDFADVKGQQSIKRCMEIAAAGGHNIILIGPPGSGKTMLAKRLPSILPPMTLQESLETTKIHSVAGRTLQKSGIMTSRPFRSPHHTISDVKTHNVVVLDEV
;
A
#
# COMPACT_ATOMS: atom_id res chain seq x y z
N MET A 1 25.25 -20.93 -0.98
CA MET A 1 25.40 -19.55 -0.42
C MET A 1 24.03 -19.12 0.06
N LEU A 2 23.91 -18.64 1.28
CA LEU A 2 22.64 -18.09 1.80
C LEU A 2 22.56 -16.60 1.48
N THR A 3 21.48 -16.18 0.86
CA THR A 3 21.17 -14.77 0.56
C THR A 3 19.88 -14.40 1.25
N LYS A 4 19.82 -13.21 1.84
CA LYS A 4 18.60 -12.67 2.45
C LYS A 4 18.13 -11.45 1.67
N VAL A 5 16.82 -11.35 1.51
CA VAL A 5 16.12 -10.16 0.99
C VAL A 5 14.87 -9.95 1.83
N PHE A 6 14.38 -8.73 1.88
CA PHE A 6 13.29 -8.35 2.77
C PHE A 6 12.11 -7.79 1.99
N GLY A 7 10.92 -8.23 2.37
CA GLY A 7 9.64 -7.70 1.94
C GLY A 7 8.76 -7.38 3.15
N GLY A 8 7.48 -7.11 2.92
CA GLY A 8 6.51 -6.86 3.97
C GLY A 8 5.19 -7.58 3.72
N ALA A 9 4.51 -7.98 4.77
CA ALA A 9 3.14 -8.46 4.75
C ALA A 9 2.26 -7.52 5.58
N VAL A 10 1.02 -7.33 5.16
CA VAL A 10 0.07 -6.48 5.89
C VAL A 10 -1.06 -7.33 6.45
N PHE A 11 -1.33 -7.16 7.75
CA PHE A 11 -2.41 -7.80 8.48
C PHE A 11 -3.28 -6.73 9.15
N GLY A 12 -4.54 -6.64 8.74
CA GLY A 12 -5.38 -5.50 9.11
C GLY A 12 -4.76 -4.20 8.59
N VAL A 13 -4.27 -3.33 9.47
CA VAL A 13 -3.57 -2.08 9.12
C VAL A 13 -2.09 -2.09 9.49
N GLU A 14 -1.63 -3.13 10.17
CA GLU A 14 -0.23 -3.29 10.59
C GLU A 14 0.58 -4.07 9.56
N ALA A 15 1.88 -3.78 9.49
CA ALA A 15 2.80 -4.51 8.64
C ALA A 15 3.80 -5.33 9.47
N THR A 16 4.21 -6.46 8.89
CA THR A 16 5.26 -7.32 9.45
C THR A 16 6.30 -7.55 8.37
N THR A 17 7.58 -7.44 8.72
CA THR A 17 8.67 -7.71 7.80
C THR A 17 8.77 -9.20 7.50
N ILE A 18 8.88 -9.52 6.23
CA ILE A 18 9.08 -10.87 5.73
C ILE A 18 10.51 -11.02 5.26
N THR A 19 11.25 -11.90 5.92
CA THR A 19 12.59 -12.29 5.49
C THR A 19 12.48 -13.41 4.48
N VAL A 20 13.04 -13.23 3.29
CA VAL A 20 13.16 -14.26 2.27
C VAL A 20 14.60 -14.73 2.22
N GLU A 21 14.82 -15.97 2.60
CA GLU A 21 16.12 -16.63 2.58
C GLU A 21 16.21 -17.52 1.35
N LEU A 22 17.27 -17.35 0.58
CA LEU A 22 17.50 -18.13 -0.65
C LEU A 22 18.75 -18.98 -0.53
N HIS A 23 18.60 -20.25 -0.82
CA HIS A 23 19.71 -21.21 -0.91
C HIS A 23 19.75 -21.84 -2.29
N VAL A 24 20.92 -21.80 -2.93
CA VAL A 24 21.16 -22.42 -4.24
C VAL A 24 22.10 -23.58 -4.08
N ASP A 25 21.67 -24.77 -4.55
CA ASP A 25 22.39 -26.03 -4.43
C ASP A 25 22.48 -26.77 -5.75
N THR A 26 23.19 -27.90 -5.76
CA THR A 26 23.26 -28.84 -6.88
C THR A 26 21.92 -29.56 -7.07
N GLY A 27 21.56 -29.84 -8.32
CA GLY A 27 20.28 -30.45 -8.66
C GLY A 27 19.36 -29.48 -9.41
N ILE A 28 18.14 -29.92 -9.70
CA ILE A 28 17.12 -29.13 -10.42
C ILE A 28 15.88 -29.05 -9.53
N GLY A 29 15.33 -27.85 -9.37
CA GLY A 29 14.07 -27.64 -8.65
C GLY A 29 13.90 -26.23 -8.11
N TYR A 30 12.67 -25.83 -7.95
CA TYR A 30 12.26 -24.57 -7.32
C TYR A 30 11.32 -24.89 -6.17
N HIS A 31 11.76 -24.61 -4.96
CA HIS A 31 11.04 -24.97 -3.75
C HIS A 31 10.77 -23.70 -2.93
N LEU A 32 9.52 -23.45 -2.65
CA LEU A 32 9.08 -22.30 -1.88
C LEU A 32 8.39 -22.80 -0.60
N VAL A 33 8.88 -22.36 0.56
CA VAL A 33 8.40 -22.72 1.89
C VAL A 33 8.07 -21.47 2.72
N GLY A 34 7.29 -21.61 3.79
CA GLY A 34 6.88 -20.51 4.67
C GLY A 34 5.46 -20.01 4.41
N LEU A 35 4.52 -20.91 4.11
CA LEU A 35 3.09 -20.66 3.87
C LEU A 35 2.78 -19.63 2.77
N PRO A 36 3.40 -19.73 1.57
CA PRO A 36 3.02 -18.91 0.44
C PRO A 36 1.65 -19.34 -0.11
N ASP A 37 0.85 -18.37 -0.57
CA ASP A 37 -0.38 -18.64 -1.31
C ASP A 37 -0.12 -19.11 -2.75
N ASN A 38 -1.18 -19.35 -3.52
CA ASN A 38 -1.05 -19.79 -4.90
C ASN A 38 -0.45 -18.67 -5.81
N ALA A 39 -0.76 -17.40 -5.55
CA ALA A 39 -0.22 -16.29 -6.34
C ALA A 39 1.30 -16.19 -6.20
N ILE A 40 1.85 -16.43 -5.01
CA ILE A 40 3.30 -16.49 -4.78
C ILE A 40 3.91 -17.74 -5.41
N LYS A 41 3.22 -18.89 -5.40
CA LYS A 41 3.70 -20.10 -6.10
C LYS A 41 3.78 -19.93 -7.61
N GLU A 42 2.81 -19.21 -8.18
CA GLU A 42 2.79 -18.87 -9.61
C GLU A 42 3.82 -17.79 -9.99
N SER A 43 4.34 -17.04 -9.02
CA SER A 43 5.34 -15.99 -9.25
C SER A 43 6.58 -16.49 -10.00
N ASN A 44 6.93 -17.79 -9.84
CA ASN A 44 8.04 -18.40 -10.56
C ASN A 44 7.96 -18.19 -12.09
N PHE A 45 6.77 -18.31 -12.67
CA PHE A 45 6.58 -18.11 -14.11
C PHE A 45 6.73 -16.64 -14.49
N ARG A 46 6.16 -15.72 -13.70
CA ARG A 46 6.29 -14.27 -13.95
C ARG A 46 7.73 -13.82 -13.81
N ILE A 47 8.40 -14.24 -12.74
CA ILE A 47 9.82 -13.93 -12.48
C ILE A 47 10.70 -14.48 -13.59
N ALA A 48 10.49 -15.73 -14.01
CA ALA A 48 11.28 -16.33 -15.08
C ALA A 48 11.17 -15.54 -16.41
N ALA A 49 9.95 -15.16 -16.80
CA ALA A 49 9.72 -14.37 -18.01
C ALA A 49 10.32 -12.95 -17.86
N ALA A 50 10.07 -12.27 -16.73
CA ALA A 50 10.60 -10.93 -16.50
C ALA A 50 12.13 -10.91 -16.51
N LEU A 51 12.79 -11.86 -15.87
CA LEU A 51 14.25 -11.98 -15.87
C LEU A 51 14.78 -12.26 -17.28
N GLN A 52 14.15 -13.17 -18.03
CA GLN A 52 14.57 -13.51 -19.40
C GLN A 52 14.46 -12.31 -20.33
N ASN A 53 13.38 -11.55 -20.26
CA ASN A 53 13.17 -10.35 -21.07
C ASN A 53 14.14 -9.21 -20.71
N ASN A 54 14.74 -9.26 -19.52
CA ASN A 54 15.77 -8.31 -19.08
C ASN A 54 17.21 -8.87 -19.16
N GLY A 55 17.45 -9.98 -19.90
CA GLY A 55 18.78 -10.53 -20.13
C GLY A 55 19.34 -11.43 -19.03
N TYR A 56 18.51 -11.81 -18.06
CA TYR A 56 18.86 -12.72 -16.95
C TYR A 56 18.09 -14.03 -17.06
N LYS A 57 18.41 -14.99 -16.20
CA LYS A 57 17.72 -16.29 -16.19
C LYS A 57 17.67 -16.94 -14.82
N ILE A 58 16.66 -17.74 -14.58
CA ILE A 58 16.68 -18.69 -13.47
C ILE A 58 17.54 -19.89 -13.89
N PRO A 59 18.67 -20.14 -13.22
CA PRO A 59 19.55 -21.24 -13.62
C PRO A 59 18.89 -22.60 -13.33
N GLY A 60 19.25 -23.62 -14.09
CA GLY A 60 18.82 -25.01 -13.88
C GLY A 60 19.48 -25.64 -12.64
N LYS A 61 19.34 -25.01 -11.47
CA LYS A 61 19.84 -25.44 -10.17
C LYS A 61 18.67 -25.65 -9.20
N LYS A 62 18.95 -26.32 -8.09
CA LYS A 62 18.00 -26.42 -6.98
C LYS A 62 17.98 -25.10 -6.21
N ILE A 63 16.86 -24.39 -6.24
CA ILE A 63 16.65 -23.13 -5.53
C ILE A 63 15.61 -23.37 -4.45
N ILE A 64 15.99 -23.12 -3.21
CA ILE A 64 15.10 -23.18 -2.05
C ILE A 64 14.91 -21.77 -1.53
N LEU A 65 13.66 -21.34 -1.43
CA LEU A 65 13.24 -20.05 -0.92
C LEU A 65 12.41 -20.28 0.34
N ASN A 66 12.82 -19.67 1.44
CA ASN A 66 12.10 -19.71 2.71
C ASN A 66 11.59 -18.32 3.07
N MET A 67 10.30 -18.18 3.27
CA MET A 67 9.64 -16.94 3.66
C MET A 67 9.31 -16.97 5.16
N SER A 68 10.07 -16.26 5.96
CA SER A 68 9.94 -16.21 7.44
C SER A 68 9.22 -14.91 7.88
N PRO A 69 8.40 -14.94 8.95
CA PRO A 69 8.07 -16.08 9.82
C PRO A 69 7.10 -17.08 9.17
N ALA A 70 7.22 -18.37 9.49
CA ALA A 70 6.46 -19.44 8.83
C ALA A 70 5.01 -19.58 9.32
N ASP A 71 4.65 -18.98 10.44
CA ASP A 71 3.30 -18.95 11.02
C ASP A 71 2.37 -17.94 10.36
N LEU A 72 2.94 -16.96 9.64
CA LEU A 72 2.17 -15.97 8.89
C LEU A 72 1.96 -16.41 7.44
N ARG A 73 0.71 -16.40 6.99
CA ARG A 73 0.38 -16.63 5.59
C ARG A 73 0.76 -15.40 4.75
N LYS A 74 1.52 -15.63 3.68
CA LYS A 74 1.90 -14.60 2.72
C LYS A 74 0.97 -14.69 1.52
N GLU A 75 0.40 -13.58 1.11
CA GLU A 75 -0.61 -13.53 0.05
C GLU A 75 -0.25 -12.50 -1.02
N GLY A 76 -0.63 -12.81 -2.26
CA GLY A 76 -0.54 -11.90 -3.40
C GLY A 76 0.82 -11.90 -4.12
N SER A 77 0.87 -11.14 -5.20
CA SER A 77 1.98 -11.09 -6.16
C SER A 77 3.06 -10.05 -5.80
N ALA A 78 2.87 -9.28 -4.73
CA ALA A 78 3.76 -8.17 -4.35
C ALA A 78 5.22 -8.59 -4.04
N TYR A 79 5.48 -9.89 -3.86
CA TYR A 79 6.81 -10.43 -3.58
C TYR A 79 7.64 -10.74 -4.83
N ASP A 80 7.08 -10.62 -6.03
CA ASP A 80 7.76 -11.01 -7.27
C ASP A 80 9.13 -10.33 -7.39
N LEU A 81 9.20 -9.01 -7.16
CA LEU A 81 10.45 -8.26 -7.20
C LEU A 81 11.44 -8.71 -6.11
N THR A 82 10.95 -8.96 -4.88
CA THR A 82 11.76 -9.45 -3.76
C THR A 82 12.42 -10.78 -4.12
N LEU A 83 11.62 -11.73 -4.63
CA LEU A 83 12.08 -13.06 -5.02
C LEU A 83 13.06 -12.99 -6.20
N ALA A 84 12.77 -12.16 -7.21
CA ALA A 84 13.63 -11.96 -8.37
C ALA A 84 15.01 -11.43 -7.99
N MET A 85 15.07 -10.39 -7.16
CA MET A 85 16.33 -9.83 -6.68
C MET A 85 17.13 -10.84 -5.83
N GLY A 86 16.43 -11.60 -4.98
CA GLY A 86 17.03 -12.68 -4.22
C GLY A 86 17.63 -13.75 -5.11
N ILE A 87 16.96 -14.19 -6.17
CA ILE A 87 17.45 -15.17 -7.13
C ILE A 87 18.70 -14.64 -7.86
N LEU A 88 18.69 -13.42 -8.35
CA LEU A 88 19.83 -12.81 -9.03
C LEU A 88 21.05 -12.72 -8.12
N ALA A 89 20.86 -12.34 -6.88
CA ALA A 89 21.92 -12.25 -5.89
C ALA A 89 22.48 -13.65 -5.50
N ALA A 90 21.59 -14.60 -5.18
CA ALA A 90 21.98 -15.96 -4.78
C ALA A 90 22.68 -16.72 -5.91
N THR A 91 22.33 -16.43 -7.16
CA THR A 91 22.96 -17.02 -8.36
C THR A 91 24.18 -16.24 -8.88
N ARG A 92 24.55 -15.16 -8.20
CA ARG A 92 25.68 -14.28 -8.56
C ARG A 92 25.60 -13.69 -9.97
N GLN A 93 24.40 -13.40 -10.43
CA GLN A 93 24.21 -12.75 -11.73
C GLN A 93 24.37 -11.22 -11.62
N ILE A 94 24.34 -10.66 -10.40
CA ILE A 94 24.59 -9.24 -10.09
C ILE A 94 25.69 -9.11 -9.04
N LYS A 95 26.44 -8.00 -9.06
CA LYS A 95 27.66 -7.81 -8.23
C LYS A 95 27.41 -7.23 -6.85
N LEU A 96 26.19 -6.84 -6.53
CA LEU A 96 25.75 -6.27 -5.25
C LEU A 96 26.66 -5.13 -4.75
N LYS A 97 26.64 -4.00 -5.46
CA LYS A 97 27.32 -2.76 -5.04
C LYS A 97 26.70 -2.13 -3.80
N HIS A 98 25.41 -2.38 -3.57
CA HIS A 98 24.69 -2.04 -2.36
C HIS A 98 24.21 -3.31 -1.64
N LEU A 99 24.14 -3.25 -0.30
CA LEU A 99 23.67 -4.39 0.50
C LEU A 99 22.15 -4.50 0.40
N LEU A 100 21.66 -5.64 -0.09
CA LEU A 100 20.22 -5.94 -0.14
C LEU A 100 19.56 -5.88 1.23
N ASP A 101 20.30 -6.25 2.27
CA ASP A 101 19.82 -6.30 3.66
C ASP A 101 19.40 -4.93 4.21
N ASN A 102 19.81 -3.83 3.56
CA ASN A 102 19.45 -2.49 3.97
C ASN A 102 18.10 -2.02 3.42
N TYR A 103 17.48 -2.80 2.54
CA TYR A 103 16.27 -2.36 1.82
C TYR A 103 15.13 -3.35 1.94
N ILE A 104 13.92 -2.83 2.15
CA ILE A 104 12.71 -3.54 1.80
C ILE A 104 12.52 -3.41 0.28
N ILE A 105 12.22 -4.50 -0.40
CA ILE A 105 12.07 -4.54 -1.86
C ILE A 105 10.76 -5.24 -2.17
N MET A 106 9.80 -4.55 -2.81
CA MET A 106 8.50 -5.13 -3.15
C MET A 106 7.97 -4.61 -4.49
N GLY A 107 7.20 -5.45 -5.15
CA GLY A 107 6.50 -5.12 -6.39
C GLY A 107 6.03 -6.38 -7.11
N GLU A 108 4.88 -6.32 -7.73
CA GLU A 108 4.42 -7.35 -8.66
C GLU A 108 5.08 -7.13 -10.02
N LEU A 109 5.52 -8.19 -10.68
CA LEU A 109 6.16 -8.14 -11.99
C LEU A 109 5.20 -8.54 -13.10
N SER A 110 5.13 -7.71 -14.15
CA SER A 110 4.64 -8.13 -15.45
C SER A 110 5.70 -8.97 -16.17
N LEU A 111 5.32 -9.70 -17.19
CA LEU A 111 6.22 -10.60 -17.93
C LEU A 111 7.39 -9.86 -18.60
N ASP A 112 7.24 -8.58 -18.92
CA ASP A 112 8.27 -7.70 -19.48
C ASP A 112 9.20 -7.07 -18.43
N GLY A 113 8.91 -7.30 -17.14
CA GLY A 113 9.64 -6.75 -16.00
C GLY A 113 9.14 -5.40 -15.47
N ASN A 114 8.02 -4.88 -16.01
CA ASN A 114 7.39 -3.69 -15.46
C ASN A 114 6.73 -4.00 -14.11
N LEU A 115 6.72 -2.99 -13.23
CA LEU A 115 6.20 -3.11 -11.88
C LEU A 115 4.75 -2.64 -11.79
N GLN A 116 3.92 -3.45 -11.18
CA GLN A 116 2.53 -3.14 -10.84
C GLN A 116 2.42 -2.70 -9.38
N PRO A 117 1.44 -1.84 -9.05
CA PRO A 117 1.27 -1.30 -7.71
C PRO A 117 0.93 -2.38 -6.69
N ILE A 118 1.36 -2.13 -5.45
CA ILE A 118 1.12 -2.98 -4.29
C ILE A 118 0.15 -2.32 -3.31
N ARG A 119 -0.40 -3.10 -2.37
CA ARG A 119 -1.25 -2.61 -1.29
C ARG A 119 -0.45 -2.46 0.00
N GLY A 120 -0.84 -1.48 0.83
CA GLY A 120 -0.26 -1.30 2.15
C GLY A 120 1.15 -0.73 2.17
N ALA A 121 1.57 -0.02 1.12
CA ALA A 121 2.92 0.54 1.02
C ALA A 121 3.24 1.48 2.19
N LEU A 122 2.28 2.27 2.68
CA LEU A 122 2.48 3.13 3.85
C LEU A 122 2.75 2.32 5.12
N SER A 123 1.95 1.28 5.39
CA SER A 123 2.16 0.42 6.57
C SER A 123 3.52 -0.27 6.53
N ILE A 124 3.93 -0.77 5.36
CA ILE A 124 5.23 -1.40 5.16
C ILE A 124 6.36 -0.39 5.34
N ALA A 125 6.21 0.85 4.84
CA ALA A 125 7.21 1.91 5.01
C ALA A 125 7.38 2.31 6.48
N ILE A 126 6.29 2.41 7.24
CA ILE A 126 6.35 2.66 8.69
C ILE A 126 7.14 1.57 9.38
N LYS A 127 6.82 0.30 9.09
CA LYS A 127 7.51 -0.85 9.69
C LYS A 127 8.99 -0.91 9.30
N ALA A 128 9.30 -0.63 8.03
CA ALA A 128 10.68 -0.56 7.54
C ALA A 128 11.52 0.47 8.32
N LYS A 129 10.95 1.64 8.59
CA LYS A 129 11.61 2.67 9.39
C LYS A 129 11.81 2.24 10.84
N GLU A 130 10.78 1.66 11.48
CA GLU A 130 10.86 1.17 12.86
C GLU A 130 11.97 0.12 13.04
N GLU A 131 12.18 -0.74 12.05
CA GLU A 131 13.21 -1.79 12.07
C GLU A 131 14.59 -1.31 11.60
N GLY A 132 14.71 -0.02 11.22
CA GLY A 132 16.00 0.58 10.88
C GLY A 132 16.49 0.29 9.46
N PHE A 133 15.62 -0.12 8.55
CA PHE A 133 15.98 -0.22 7.13
C PHE A 133 16.37 1.14 6.57
N LYS A 134 17.36 1.14 5.70
CA LYS A 134 17.82 2.36 5.02
C LYS A 134 16.76 2.87 4.04
N GLY A 135 16.13 1.96 3.30
CA GLY A 135 15.17 2.38 2.29
C GLY A 135 14.17 1.32 1.87
N PHE A 136 13.22 1.78 1.07
CA PHE A 136 12.17 0.97 0.48
C PHE A 136 12.12 1.19 -1.05
N ILE A 137 12.32 0.11 -1.80
CA ILE A 137 12.24 0.08 -3.27
C ILE A 137 10.91 -0.56 -3.64
N LEU A 138 10.08 0.18 -4.37
CA LEU A 138 8.71 -0.21 -4.66
C LEU A 138 8.22 0.41 -5.99
N PRO A 139 7.04 0.00 -6.52
CA PRO A 139 6.48 0.59 -7.72
C PRO A 139 6.29 2.10 -7.60
N GLU A 140 6.58 2.85 -8.69
CA GLU A 140 6.50 4.31 -8.71
C GLU A 140 5.13 4.84 -8.27
N GLN A 141 4.05 4.12 -8.60
CA GLN A 141 2.68 4.48 -8.21
C GLN A 141 2.47 4.54 -6.70
N ASN A 142 3.25 3.76 -5.94
CA ASN A 142 3.21 3.73 -4.47
C ASN A 142 4.24 4.63 -3.81
N ALA A 143 5.18 5.19 -4.58
CA ALA A 143 6.33 5.88 -4.00
C ALA A 143 5.94 7.12 -3.17
N LYS A 144 4.97 7.90 -3.62
CA LYS A 144 4.48 9.07 -2.86
C LYS A 144 3.86 8.67 -1.53
N GLU A 145 3.11 7.60 -1.51
CA GLU A 145 2.48 7.06 -0.30
C GLU A 145 3.52 6.61 0.73
N ALA A 146 4.54 5.88 0.29
CA ALA A 146 5.62 5.44 1.16
C ALA A 146 6.52 6.59 1.63
N ALA A 147 6.72 7.62 0.78
CA ALA A 147 7.55 8.79 1.07
C ALA A 147 6.98 9.73 2.15
N ILE A 148 5.73 9.49 2.60
CA ILE A 148 5.14 10.14 3.79
C ILE A 148 5.98 9.83 5.05
N VAL A 149 6.65 8.68 5.07
CA VAL A 149 7.45 8.25 6.23
C VAL A 149 8.80 8.95 6.22
N GLU A 150 8.91 10.01 7.01
CA GLU A 150 10.16 10.77 7.15
C GLU A 150 11.30 9.89 7.67
N GLY A 151 12.49 10.05 7.11
CA GLY A 151 13.70 9.33 7.54
C GLY A 151 13.89 7.96 6.88
N LEU A 152 12.98 7.50 6.02
CA LEU A 152 13.16 6.33 5.15
C LEU A 152 13.45 6.81 3.72
N GLU A 153 14.47 6.24 3.06
CA GLU A 153 14.75 6.52 1.66
C GLU A 153 13.80 5.72 0.77
N VAL A 154 12.93 6.41 0.04
CA VAL A 154 11.94 5.76 -0.82
C VAL A 154 12.35 5.91 -2.28
N TYR A 155 12.35 4.78 -3.01
CA TYR A 155 12.72 4.72 -4.41
C TYR A 155 11.58 4.11 -5.24
N GLY A 156 10.87 4.97 -5.96
CA GLY A 156 9.86 4.55 -6.92
C GLY A 156 10.51 4.08 -8.21
N VAL A 157 10.16 2.88 -8.66
CA VAL A 157 10.71 2.26 -9.87
C VAL A 157 9.60 1.72 -10.77
N THR A 158 9.81 1.77 -12.07
CA THR A 158 8.82 1.32 -13.06
C THR A 158 9.15 -0.05 -13.63
N ASN A 159 10.43 -0.45 -13.61
CA ASN A 159 10.89 -1.71 -14.19
C ASN A 159 12.01 -2.33 -13.34
N ILE A 160 12.07 -3.68 -13.32
CA ILE A 160 13.09 -4.44 -12.58
C ILE A 160 14.51 -4.08 -13.01
N SER A 161 14.74 -3.68 -14.28
CA SER A 161 16.05 -3.28 -14.78
C SER A 161 16.67 -2.11 -14.01
N GLN A 162 15.86 -1.17 -13.52
CA GLN A 162 16.33 -0.06 -12.69
C GLN A 162 16.86 -0.55 -11.34
N VAL A 163 16.16 -1.51 -10.73
CA VAL A 163 16.58 -2.11 -9.45
C VAL A 163 17.85 -2.92 -9.63
N ILE A 164 17.94 -3.70 -10.71
CA ILE A 164 19.13 -4.47 -11.04
C ILE A 164 20.32 -3.52 -11.26
N ALA A 165 20.16 -2.46 -12.05
CA ALA A 165 21.22 -1.48 -12.29
C ALA A 165 21.69 -0.79 -11.02
N TYR A 166 20.78 -0.50 -10.09
CA TYR A 166 21.13 0.08 -8.79
C TYR A 166 22.03 -0.85 -7.97
N PHE A 167 21.71 -2.13 -7.89
CA PHE A 167 22.48 -3.10 -7.11
C PHE A 167 23.74 -3.60 -7.83
N ASP A 168 23.73 -3.72 -9.15
CA ASP A 168 24.86 -4.26 -9.92
C ASP A 168 25.92 -3.21 -10.27
N SER A 169 25.50 -2.05 -10.75
CA SER A 169 26.39 -1.02 -11.30
C SER A 169 26.43 0.28 -10.51
N ALA A 170 25.74 0.36 -9.36
CA ALA A 170 25.58 1.56 -8.55
C ALA A 170 24.97 2.76 -9.33
N THR A 171 24.14 2.48 -10.34
CA THR A 171 23.34 3.51 -10.99
C THR A 171 22.40 4.13 -9.95
N LEU A 172 22.41 5.45 -9.83
CA LEU A 172 21.60 6.12 -8.82
C LEU A 172 20.11 6.01 -9.15
N LEU A 173 19.33 5.58 -8.15
CA LEU A 173 17.87 5.74 -8.17
C LEU A 173 17.53 7.13 -7.63
N THR A 174 16.51 7.75 -8.21
CA THR A 174 16.01 9.03 -7.72
C THR A 174 15.15 8.79 -6.48
N LYS A 175 15.55 9.43 -5.37
CA LYS A 175 14.77 9.38 -4.13
C LYS A 175 13.46 10.14 -4.30
N THR A 176 12.36 9.50 -3.97
CA THR A 176 11.06 10.15 -3.91
C THR A 176 10.95 10.91 -2.59
N THR A 177 10.72 12.21 -2.67
CA THR A 177 10.51 13.09 -1.51
C THR A 177 9.14 13.73 -1.59
N ILE A 178 8.50 13.92 -0.47
CA ILE A 178 7.23 14.64 -0.34
C ILE A 178 7.34 15.66 0.79
N ASP A 179 6.85 16.85 0.55
CA ASP A 179 6.59 17.80 1.64
C ASP A 179 5.20 17.50 2.18
N LEU A 180 5.17 16.73 3.28
CA LEU A 180 3.94 16.24 3.88
C LEU A 180 3.02 17.39 4.32
N GLN A 181 3.58 18.46 4.87
CA GLN A 181 2.79 19.60 5.31
C GLN A 181 2.20 20.35 4.11
N ALA A 182 3.04 20.69 3.11
CA ALA A 182 2.57 21.35 1.92
C ALA A 182 1.51 20.53 1.16
N GLU A 183 1.69 19.20 1.07
CA GLU A 183 0.73 18.31 0.42
C GLU A 183 -0.58 18.22 1.22
N PHE A 184 -0.51 18.12 2.55
CA PHE A 184 -1.67 18.11 3.42
C PHE A 184 -2.48 19.39 3.27
N TYR A 185 -1.85 20.58 3.36
CA TYR A 185 -2.55 21.86 3.24
C TYR A 185 -3.06 22.14 1.83
N ARG A 186 -2.37 21.68 0.78
CA ARG A 186 -2.81 21.83 -0.61
C ARG A 186 -4.13 21.12 -0.89
N HIS A 187 -4.35 19.96 -0.26
CA HIS A 187 -5.52 19.12 -0.47
C HIS A 187 -6.64 19.33 0.56
N LEU A 188 -6.49 20.25 1.50
CA LEU A 188 -7.61 20.72 2.34
C LEU A 188 -8.69 21.47 1.54
N GLU A 189 -8.50 21.58 0.22
CA GLU A 189 -9.41 22.28 -0.67
C GLU A 189 -10.73 21.52 -0.86
N ARG A 190 -11.80 22.31 -0.89
CA ARG A 190 -13.21 22.08 -1.14
C ARG A 190 -13.69 20.61 -1.24
N PRO A 191 -14.60 20.22 -0.35
CA PRO A 191 -15.23 18.91 -0.43
C PRO A 191 -15.97 18.76 -1.75
N GLU A 192 -15.99 17.54 -2.31
CA GLU A 192 -16.74 17.19 -3.53
C GLU A 192 -18.23 17.57 -3.41
N PHE A 193 -18.78 17.48 -2.20
CA PHE A 193 -20.14 17.85 -1.85
C PHE A 193 -20.13 18.88 -0.72
N ASP A 194 -20.56 20.10 -1.02
CA ASP A 194 -20.63 21.17 -0.02
C ASP A 194 -22.03 21.25 0.60
N PHE A 195 -22.09 21.42 1.91
CA PHE A 195 -23.33 21.60 2.65
C PHE A 195 -24.04 22.92 2.23
N ALA A 196 -23.29 23.90 1.78
CA ALA A 196 -23.81 25.15 1.23
C ALA A 196 -24.72 24.96 -0.01
N ASP A 197 -24.53 23.87 -0.77
CA ASP A 197 -25.37 23.54 -1.95
C ASP A 197 -26.81 23.19 -1.58
N VAL A 198 -27.08 22.86 -0.32
CA VAL A 198 -28.41 22.48 0.15
C VAL A 198 -29.28 23.72 0.27
N LYS A 199 -30.28 23.81 -0.59
CA LYS A 199 -31.25 24.91 -0.59
C LYS A 199 -32.41 24.58 0.34
N GLY A 200 -32.82 25.57 1.16
CA GLY A 200 -33.90 25.38 2.14
C GLY A 200 -33.52 24.45 3.30
N GLN A 201 -34.53 23.78 3.87
CA GLN A 201 -34.41 22.79 4.94
C GLN A 201 -33.62 23.28 6.19
N GLN A 202 -33.86 24.52 6.62
CA GLN A 202 -33.08 25.19 7.67
C GLN A 202 -33.08 24.44 9.00
N SER A 203 -34.22 23.84 9.39
CA SER A 203 -34.32 23.07 10.64
C SER A 203 -33.41 21.82 10.60
N ILE A 204 -33.39 21.09 9.48
CA ILE A 204 -32.55 19.90 9.31
C ILE A 204 -31.08 20.31 9.25
N LYS A 205 -30.76 21.37 8.53
CA LYS A 205 -29.39 21.92 8.51
C LYS A 205 -28.90 22.22 9.91
N ARG A 206 -29.72 22.90 10.71
CA ARG A 206 -29.36 23.23 12.10
C ARG A 206 -29.15 21.99 12.97
N CYS A 207 -30.01 20.99 12.83
CA CYS A 207 -29.82 19.71 13.51
C CYS A 207 -28.51 19.04 13.12
N MET A 208 -28.15 19.04 11.84
CA MET A 208 -26.92 18.46 11.34
C MET A 208 -25.67 19.23 11.82
N GLU A 209 -25.71 20.56 11.87
CA GLU A 209 -24.66 21.40 12.46
C GLU A 209 -24.41 21.06 13.93
N ILE A 210 -25.49 20.94 14.72
CA ILE A 210 -25.40 20.57 16.14
C ILE A 210 -24.81 19.16 16.29
N ALA A 211 -25.28 18.20 15.49
CA ALA A 211 -24.76 16.84 15.50
C ALA A 211 -23.28 16.78 15.11
N ALA A 212 -22.89 17.54 14.09
CA ALA A 212 -21.49 17.62 13.64
C ALA A 212 -20.58 18.24 14.72
N ALA A 213 -21.04 19.35 15.34
CA ALA A 213 -20.28 20.05 16.37
C ALA A 213 -20.12 19.23 17.66
N GLY A 214 -21.15 18.46 18.01
CA GLY A 214 -21.18 17.65 19.24
C GLY A 214 -20.73 16.19 19.06
N GLY A 215 -20.39 15.76 17.84
CA GLY A 215 -20.07 14.35 17.57
C GLY A 215 -21.25 13.41 17.82
N HIS A 216 -22.49 13.89 17.61
CA HIS A 216 -23.71 13.14 17.91
C HIS A 216 -24.14 12.26 16.72
N ASN A 217 -24.74 11.13 17.04
CA ASN A 217 -25.46 10.32 16.05
C ASN A 217 -26.72 11.07 15.59
N ILE A 218 -27.05 10.95 14.31
CA ILE A 218 -28.24 11.57 13.73
C ILE A 218 -29.00 10.53 12.90
N ILE A 219 -30.32 10.55 13.00
CA ILE A 219 -31.23 9.77 12.17
C ILE A 219 -32.09 10.72 11.32
N LEU A 220 -32.15 10.44 10.01
CA LEU A 220 -32.96 11.19 9.07
C LEU A 220 -34.15 10.31 8.62
N ILE A 221 -35.38 10.72 8.98
CA ILE A 221 -36.62 10.01 8.63
C ILE A 221 -37.43 10.85 7.65
N GLY A 222 -37.95 10.22 6.61
CA GLY A 222 -38.78 10.90 5.61
C GLY A 222 -39.07 10.03 4.39
N PRO A 223 -39.99 10.44 3.52
CA PRO A 223 -40.36 9.69 2.34
C PRO A 223 -39.20 9.58 1.32
N PRO A 224 -39.25 8.61 0.40
CA PRO A 224 -38.33 8.55 -0.72
C PRO A 224 -38.27 9.89 -1.47
N GLY A 225 -37.09 10.30 -1.94
CA GLY A 225 -36.90 11.58 -2.63
C GLY A 225 -36.81 12.82 -1.75
N SER A 226 -36.95 12.73 -0.41
CA SER A 226 -36.86 13.89 0.49
C SER A 226 -35.43 14.44 0.68
N GLY A 227 -34.41 13.87 0.03
CA GLY A 227 -33.04 14.38 0.07
C GLY A 227 -32.19 13.87 1.22
N LYS A 228 -32.60 12.82 1.96
CA LYS A 228 -31.84 12.25 3.10
C LYS A 228 -30.40 11.90 2.73
N THR A 229 -30.24 11.09 1.71
CA THR A 229 -28.90 10.65 1.24
C THR A 229 -28.07 11.84 0.72
N MET A 230 -28.71 12.81 0.09
CA MET A 230 -28.06 14.02 -0.40
C MET A 230 -27.50 14.86 0.76
N LEU A 231 -28.27 15.02 1.83
CA LEU A 231 -27.85 15.70 3.07
C LEU A 231 -26.71 14.94 3.77
N ALA A 232 -26.88 13.63 3.92
CA ALA A 232 -25.89 12.78 4.58
C ALA A 232 -24.51 12.81 3.88
N LYS A 233 -24.47 12.76 2.54
CA LYS A 233 -23.23 12.88 1.75
C LYS A 233 -22.51 14.21 1.95
N ARG A 234 -23.19 15.25 2.40
CA ARG A 234 -22.64 16.58 2.65
C ARG A 234 -22.23 16.81 4.11
N LEU A 235 -22.57 15.90 5.00
CA LEU A 235 -22.16 16.00 6.41
C LEU A 235 -20.63 16.14 6.59
N PRO A 236 -19.78 15.44 5.86
CA PRO A 236 -18.32 15.60 5.98
C PRO A 236 -17.84 17.03 5.75
N SER A 237 -18.54 17.84 4.96
CA SER A 237 -18.13 19.23 4.65
C SER A 237 -18.31 20.21 5.80
N ILE A 238 -19.12 19.87 6.81
CA ILE A 238 -19.33 20.69 8.02
C ILE A 238 -18.62 20.12 9.24
N LEU A 239 -17.98 18.97 9.12
CA LEU A 239 -17.09 18.44 10.16
C LEU A 239 -15.78 19.22 10.21
N PRO A 240 -15.13 19.33 11.39
CA PRO A 240 -13.79 19.90 11.46
C PRO A 240 -12.84 19.23 10.47
N PRO A 241 -11.92 19.96 9.85
CA PRO A 241 -10.90 19.36 8.99
C PRO A 241 -10.13 18.29 9.77
N MET A 242 -9.64 17.28 9.07
CA MET A 242 -8.81 16.26 9.69
C MET A 242 -7.52 16.87 10.20
N THR A 243 -7.05 16.41 11.33
CA THR A 243 -5.68 16.65 11.76
C THR A 243 -4.71 15.84 10.90
N LEU A 244 -3.44 16.19 10.86
CA LEU A 244 -2.44 15.42 10.15
C LEU A 244 -2.38 13.97 10.62
N GLN A 245 -2.54 13.74 11.93
CA GLN A 245 -2.56 12.39 12.50
C GLN A 245 -3.77 11.57 12.01
N GLU A 246 -4.99 12.15 12.08
CA GLU A 246 -6.19 11.49 11.54
C GLU A 246 -6.07 11.19 10.05
N SER A 247 -5.44 12.11 9.30
CA SER A 247 -5.17 11.94 7.88
C SER A 247 -4.23 10.76 7.61
N LEU A 248 -3.15 10.62 8.39
CA LEU A 248 -2.22 9.50 8.29
C LEU A 248 -2.88 8.15 8.64
N GLU A 249 -3.66 8.10 9.71
CA GLU A 249 -4.41 6.89 10.10
C GLU A 249 -5.41 6.49 9.02
N THR A 250 -6.15 7.45 8.47
CA THR A 250 -7.10 7.22 7.37
C THR A 250 -6.37 6.74 6.12
N THR A 251 -5.25 7.37 5.79
CA THR A 251 -4.41 6.97 4.65
C THR A 251 -3.90 5.54 4.80
N LYS A 252 -3.47 5.14 6.00
CA LYS A 252 -3.03 3.79 6.31
C LYS A 252 -4.12 2.75 6.00
N ILE A 253 -5.36 3.01 6.41
CA ILE A 253 -6.52 2.14 6.13
C ILE A 253 -6.79 2.05 4.62
N HIS A 254 -6.76 3.19 3.92
CA HIS A 254 -7.00 3.24 2.48
C HIS A 254 -5.87 2.59 1.67
N SER A 255 -4.63 2.69 2.14
CA SER A 255 -3.45 2.03 1.59
C SER A 255 -3.65 0.52 1.52
N VAL A 256 -4.02 -0.08 2.65
CA VAL A 256 -4.28 -1.53 2.75
C VAL A 256 -5.46 -1.94 1.85
N ALA A 257 -6.49 -1.09 1.76
CA ALA A 257 -7.63 -1.33 0.88
C ALA A 257 -7.30 -1.15 -0.62
N GLY A 258 -6.09 -0.71 -0.98
CA GLY A 258 -5.66 -0.43 -2.35
C GLY A 258 -6.35 0.77 -2.98
N ARG A 259 -6.77 1.75 -2.18
CA ARG A 259 -7.52 2.94 -2.62
C ARG A 259 -6.68 4.23 -2.64
N THR A 260 -5.41 4.18 -2.27
CA THR A 260 -4.50 5.34 -2.23
C THR A 260 -3.86 5.68 -3.58
N LEU A 261 -4.04 4.85 -4.60
CA LEU A 261 -3.44 5.01 -5.94
C LEU A 261 -3.91 6.26 -6.70
N GLN A 262 -4.80 7.07 -6.13
CA GLN A 262 -5.32 8.30 -6.75
C GLN A 262 -4.61 9.55 -6.21
N LYS A 263 -3.75 10.10 -7.05
CA LYS A 263 -3.21 11.49 -7.13
C LYS A 263 -2.45 12.11 -5.95
N SER A 264 -2.77 11.94 -4.67
CA SER A 264 -2.18 12.75 -3.60
C SER A 264 -1.29 12.02 -2.58
N GLY A 265 -1.28 10.70 -2.55
CA GLY A 265 -0.52 9.94 -1.54
C GLY A 265 -1.09 10.03 -0.12
N ILE A 266 -1.78 11.10 0.25
CA ILE A 266 -2.39 11.32 1.58
C ILE A 266 -3.87 11.65 1.47
N MET A 267 -4.68 11.11 2.38
CA MET A 267 -6.12 11.38 2.49
C MET A 267 -6.35 12.61 3.38
N THR A 268 -6.88 13.68 2.81
CA THR A 268 -7.11 14.95 3.52
C THR A 268 -8.57 15.27 3.77
N SER A 269 -9.47 14.56 3.09
CA SER A 269 -10.92 14.68 3.29
C SER A 269 -11.47 13.51 4.10
N ARG A 270 -12.43 13.80 4.99
CA ARG A 270 -13.14 12.76 5.75
C ARG A 270 -13.91 11.84 4.80
N PRO A 271 -13.62 10.52 4.77
CA PRO A 271 -14.28 9.61 3.87
C PRO A 271 -15.75 9.40 4.29
N PHE A 272 -16.65 9.59 3.33
CA PHE A 272 -18.05 9.21 3.49
C PHE A 272 -18.25 7.76 3.06
N ARG A 273 -18.96 6.97 3.84
CA ARG A 273 -19.32 5.59 3.50
C ARG A 273 -20.83 5.41 3.61
N SER A 274 -21.41 4.81 2.59
CA SER A 274 -22.79 4.33 2.58
C SER A 274 -22.75 2.79 2.56
N PRO A 275 -22.75 2.14 3.74
CA PRO A 275 -22.70 0.69 3.81
C PRO A 275 -23.99 0.07 3.27
N HIS A 276 -23.87 -1.06 2.61
CA HIS A 276 -25.01 -1.88 2.20
C HIS A 276 -25.59 -2.57 3.46
N HIS A 277 -26.90 -2.84 3.48
CA HIS A 277 -27.61 -3.46 4.61
C HIS A 277 -27.08 -4.85 5.03
N THR A 278 -26.23 -5.47 4.22
CA THR A 278 -25.61 -6.79 4.51
C THR A 278 -24.26 -6.71 5.24
N ILE A 279 -23.83 -5.51 5.68
CA ILE A 279 -22.56 -5.38 6.39
C ILE A 279 -22.72 -5.91 7.82
N SER A 280 -21.81 -6.83 8.21
CA SER A 280 -21.64 -7.27 9.59
C SER A 280 -21.09 -6.14 10.48
N ASP A 281 -21.40 -6.21 11.79
CA ASP A 281 -21.12 -5.21 12.85
C ASP A 281 -19.63 -4.82 13.03
N VAL A 282 -18.96 -4.36 12.00
CA VAL A 282 -17.64 -3.76 12.14
C VAL A 282 -17.83 -2.32 12.62
N LYS A 283 -17.52 -2.07 13.89
CA LYS A 283 -17.50 -0.72 14.47
C LYS A 283 -16.60 0.21 13.67
N THR A 284 -17.19 1.02 12.82
CA THR A 284 -16.48 2.11 12.14
C THR A 284 -16.84 3.42 12.84
N HIS A 285 -15.84 4.18 13.26
CA HIS A 285 -15.97 5.51 13.86
C HIS A 285 -16.35 6.60 12.81
N ASN A 286 -16.92 6.22 11.71
CA ASN A 286 -17.31 7.10 10.59
C ASN A 286 -18.83 7.18 10.47
N VAL A 287 -19.32 8.31 9.95
CA VAL A 287 -20.75 8.52 9.66
C VAL A 287 -21.28 7.35 8.84
N VAL A 288 -22.13 6.56 9.44
CA VAL A 288 -22.83 5.46 8.77
C VAL A 288 -24.23 5.96 8.44
N VAL A 289 -24.58 5.98 7.16
CA VAL A 289 -25.95 6.23 6.70
C VAL A 289 -26.55 4.90 6.29
N LEU A 290 -27.52 4.44 7.05
CA LEU A 290 -28.38 3.34 6.62
C LEU A 290 -29.53 3.96 5.86
N ASP A 291 -29.56 3.74 4.55
CA ASP A 291 -30.68 4.13 3.69
C ASP A 291 -31.63 2.92 3.65
N GLU A 292 -32.65 2.94 4.50
CA GLU A 292 -33.70 1.92 4.47
C GLU A 292 -35.00 2.49 3.90
N VAL A 293 -35.43 1.79 2.86
CA VAL A 293 -36.78 1.47 2.35
C VAL A 293 -37.78 2.61 2.29
#